data_c8dcefbc199167ac8f82738745c93f53
#
_entry.id   c8dcefbc199167ac8f82738745c93f53
#
_cell.length_a   1.000
_cell.length_b   1.000
_cell.length_c   1.000
_cell.angle_alpha   90.00
_cell.angle_beta   90.00
_cell.angle_gamma   90.00
#
_symmetry.space_group_name_H-M   'P 1'
#
loop_
_entity.id
_entity.type
_entity.pdbx_description
1 polymer ?
#
loop_
_entity_poly.entity_id
_entity_poly.type
_entity_poly.pdbx_seq_one_letter_code
_entity_poly.pdbx_strand_id
1 'polypeptide(L)'
;MFSGIVEETAVVVAVVRYGGNIDFTLKCTFADELKIDQSVSHNGVCLTVVRLDGGCYTVTAMKETLERSNLGLLQVGDRVNVERSMEMNGRLDGHIVQGHVDMTAECVDMRDADGSTYFTFKYDFDPEMARRGYFTVDKGSVTVNGVSLTVCSPTDDTFTVAIIPYTFEHTNFSDIGIGSTVNVEFDILGKYIARLSHFN
;
A
#
# COMPACT_ATOMS: atom_id res chain seq x y z
N MET A 1 1.61 12.55 -0.70
CA MET A 1 1.40 12.15 0.71
C MET A 1 -0.05 11.72 0.88
N PHE A 2 -0.32 10.68 1.65
CA PHE A 2 -1.60 10.01 1.81
C PHE A 2 -1.90 9.78 3.28
N SER A 3 -3.09 9.35 3.60
CA SER A 3 -3.53 9.02 4.97
C SER A 3 -3.60 7.51 5.22
N GLY A 4 -3.59 6.70 4.17
CA GLY A 4 -3.83 5.27 4.23
C GLY A 4 -5.32 4.92 4.39
N ILE A 5 -6.20 5.86 4.08
CA ILE A 5 -7.64 5.65 3.98
C ILE A 5 -7.97 5.48 2.50
N VAL A 6 -8.16 4.24 2.08
CA VAL A 6 -8.50 3.90 0.70
C VAL A 6 -9.85 4.48 0.35
N GLU A 7 -9.95 5.20 -0.78
CA GLU A 7 -11.20 5.79 -1.24
C GLU A 7 -12.06 4.74 -1.96
N GLU A 8 -11.44 3.91 -2.79
CA GLU A 8 -12.09 2.78 -3.48
C GLU A 8 -11.06 1.79 -4.04
N THR A 9 -11.54 0.73 -4.69
CA THR A 9 -10.70 -0.14 -5.50
C THR A 9 -10.89 0.16 -6.97
N ALA A 10 -9.81 0.52 -7.67
CA ALA A 10 -9.78 0.65 -9.11
C ALA A 10 -9.57 -0.71 -9.79
N VAL A 11 -10.08 -0.86 -11.01
CA VAL A 11 -9.85 -2.07 -11.82
C VAL A 11 -8.79 -1.78 -12.87
N VAL A 12 -7.79 -2.65 -12.99
CA VAL A 12 -6.78 -2.60 -14.07
C VAL A 12 -7.45 -2.97 -15.39
N VAL A 13 -7.49 -2.05 -16.35
CA VAL A 13 -8.11 -2.27 -17.68
C VAL A 13 -7.08 -2.47 -18.80
N ALA A 14 -5.85 -2.02 -18.61
CA ALA A 14 -4.73 -2.32 -19.51
C ALA A 14 -3.39 -2.32 -18.79
N VAL A 15 -2.47 -3.15 -19.27
CA VAL A 15 -1.08 -3.26 -18.80
C VAL A 15 -0.17 -3.23 -20.02
N VAL A 16 0.66 -2.21 -20.16
CA VAL A 16 1.59 -2.05 -21.29
C VAL A 16 3.02 -2.04 -20.75
N ARG A 17 3.82 -3.02 -21.17
CA ARG A 17 5.23 -3.17 -20.76
C ARG A 17 6.16 -2.61 -21.83
N TYR A 18 7.11 -1.74 -21.44
CA TYR A 18 8.12 -1.21 -22.37
C TYR A 18 9.41 -0.85 -21.61
N GLY A 19 10.53 -1.29 -22.14
CA GLY A 19 11.81 -1.16 -21.44
C GLY A 19 11.75 -1.81 -20.05
N GLY A 20 12.06 -1.03 -19.03
CA GLY A 20 11.93 -1.45 -17.62
C GLY A 20 10.63 -0.96 -16.94
N ASN A 21 9.75 -0.28 -17.68
CA ASN A 21 8.56 0.36 -17.12
C ASN A 21 7.29 -0.42 -17.47
N ILE A 22 6.24 -0.16 -16.68
CA ILE A 22 4.88 -0.64 -16.98
C ILE A 22 3.92 0.55 -16.86
N ASP A 23 3.11 0.76 -17.91
CA ASP A 23 1.93 1.62 -17.84
C ASP A 23 0.73 0.77 -17.41
N PHE A 24 0.09 1.21 -16.35
CA PHE A 24 -1.19 0.68 -15.90
C PHE A 24 -2.29 1.68 -16.25
N THR A 25 -3.31 1.24 -16.99
CA THR A 25 -4.54 2.00 -17.15
C THR A 25 -5.56 1.42 -16.18
N LEU A 26 -6.14 2.30 -15.34
CA LEU A 26 -7.08 1.92 -14.30
C LEU A 26 -8.41 2.66 -14.49
N LYS A 27 -9.50 2.01 -14.08
CA LYS A 27 -10.84 2.57 -14.03
C LYS A 27 -11.31 2.67 -12.60
N CYS A 28 -11.77 3.85 -12.20
CA CYS A 28 -12.37 4.12 -10.90
C CYS A 28 -13.44 5.22 -11.01
N THR A 29 -14.22 5.44 -9.96
CA THR A 29 -15.33 6.39 -9.99
C THR A 29 -14.87 7.84 -10.05
N PHE A 30 -13.73 8.17 -9.44
CA PHE A 30 -13.17 9.52 -9.42
C PHE A 30 -12.17 9.80 -10.55
N ALA A 31 -12.03 8.90 -11.56
CA ALA A 31 -11.05 9.07 -12.63
C ALA A 31 -11.20 10.41 -13.39
N ASP A 32 -12.43 10.87 -13.59
CA ASP A 32 -12.72 12.14 -14.28
C ASP A 32 -12.43 13.40 -13.42
N GLU A 33 -12.20 13.23 -12.11
CA GLU A 33 -11.79 14.30 -11.20
C GLU A 33 -10.27 14.48 -11.15
N LEU A 34 -9.50 13.50 -11.67
CA LEU A 34 -8.05 13.52 -11.68
C LEU A 34 -7.49 14.53 -12.70
N LYS A 35 -6.24 14.93 -12.47
CA LYS A 35 -5.48 15.79 -13.38
C LYS A 35 -4.14 15.12 -13.71
N ILE A 36 -3.61 15.40 -14.90
CA ILE A 36 -2.23 15.04 -15.25
C ILE A 36 -1.30 15.69 -14.22
N ASP A 37 -0.20 15.00 -13.86
CA ASP A 37 0.76 15.31 -12.80
C ASP A 37 0.24 15.15 -11.36
N GLN A 38 -1.00 14.72 -11.16
CA GLN A 38 -1.52 14.40 -9.83
C GLN A 38 -0.95 13.07 -9.34
N SER A 39 -0.63 13.01 -8.04
CA SER A 39 -0.23 11.77 -7.37
C SER A 39 -1.46 11.01 -6.86
N VAL A 40 -1.48 9.71 -7.14
CA VAL A 40 -2.47 8.76 -6.62
C VAL A 40 -1.72 7.56 -6.06
N SER A 41 -2.14 7.03 -4.92
CA SER A 41 -1.62 5.80 -4.32
C SER A 41 -2.29 4.59 -4.97
N HIS A 42 -1.49 3.57 -5.33
CA HIS A 42 -1.93 2.31 -5.94
C HIS A 42 -1.38 1.14 -5.11
N ASN A 43 -2.21 0.45 -4.36
CA ASN A 43 -1.76 -0.51 -3.35
C ASN A 43 -0.61 0.05 -2.48
N GLY A 44 -0.72 1.32 -2.07
CA GLY A 44 0.30 2.01 -1.28
C GLY A 44 1.47 2.59 -2.08
N VAL A 45 1.51 2.43 -3.40
CA VAL A 45 2.56 2.99 -4.26
C VAL A 45 2.09 4.32 -4.85
N CYS A 46 2.82 5.40 -4.56
CA CYS A 46 2.59 6.72 -5.14
C CYS A 46 3.02 6.73 -6.61
N LEU A 47 2.07 6.92 -7.52
CA LEU A 47 2.33 7.08 -8.95
C LEU A 47 1.68 8.34 -9.48
N THR A 48 2.29 8.92 -10.50
CA THR A 48 1.81 10.14 -11.15
C THR A 48 0.89 9.80 -12.31
N VAL A 49 -0.25 10.49 -12.40
CA VAL A 49 -1.18 10.39 -13.52
C VAL A 49 -0.54 11.01 -14.78
N VAL A 50 -0.36 10.19 -15.82
CA VAL A 50 0.27 10.62 -17.09
C VAL A 50 -0.71 10.77 -18.24
N ARG A 51 -1.89 10.15 -18.15
CA ARG A 51 -2.95 10.25 -19.18
C ARG A 51 -4.32 10.05 -18.55
N LEU A 52 -5.32 10.73 -19.12
CA LEU A 52 -6.74 10.59 -18.77
C LEU A 52 -7.50 10.23 -20.03
N ASP A 53 -8.44 9.30 -19.97
CA ASP A 53 -9.24 8.84 -21.11
C ASP A 53 -10.58 8.24 -20.63
N GLY A 54 -11.65 9.04 -20.70
CA GLY A 54 -13.05 8.59 -20.57
C GLY A 54 -13.34 7.70 -19.34
N GLY A 55 -13.15 8.21 -18.11
CA GLY A 55 -13.39 7.46 -16.88
C GLY A 55 -12.27 6.47 -16.52
N CYS A 56 -11.13 6.56 -17.24
CA CYS A 56 -9.91 5.82 -16.96
C CYS A 56 -8.72 6.78 -16.86
N TYR A 57 -7.69 6.37 -16.14
CA TYR A 57 -6.43 7.09 -16.08
C TYR A 57 -5.25 6.12 -16.20
N THR A 58 -4.11 6.63 -16.65
CA THR A 58 -2.89 5.85 -16.79
C THR A 58 -1.80 6.40 -15.88
N VAL A 59 -1.07 5.50 -15.25
CA VAL A 59 0.12 5.77 -14.45
C VAL A 59 1.27 4.90 -14.93
N THR A 60 2.52 5.38 -14.74
CA THR A 60 3.73 4.63 -15.11
C THR A 60 4.47 4.21 -13.86
N ALA A 61 4.73 2.91 -13.72
CA ALA A 61 5.63 2.37 -12.70
C ALA A 61 7.00 2.07 -13.31
N MET A 62 8.04 2.62 -12.67
CA MET A 62 9.44 2.39 -13.08
C MET A 62 9.94 1.05 -12.54
N LYS A 63 11.04 0.55 -13.11
CA LYS A 63 11.67 -0.72 -12.72
C LYS A 63 11.90 -0.82 -11.21
N GLU A 64 12.47 0.18 -10.56
CA GLU A 64 12.71 0.17 -9.11
C GLU A 64 11.43 -0.01 -8.31
N THR A 65 10.35 0.69 -8.70
CA THR A 65 9.03 0.56 -8.08
C THR A 65 8.47 -0.85 -8.23
N LEU A 66 8.63 -1.45 -9.41
CA LEU A 66 8.18 -2.81 -9.70
C LEU A 66 8.96 -3.88 -8.91
N GLU A 67 10.24 -3.65 -8.66
CA GLU A 67 11.10 -4.55 -7.88
C GLU A 67 10.79 -4.53 -6.37
N ARG A 68 10.27 -3.41 -5.86
CA ARG A 68 9.95 -3.22 -4.43
C ARG A 68 8.49 -3.49 -4.08
N SER A 69 7.62 -3.63 -5.07
CA SER A 69 6.18 -3.71 -4.86
C SER A 69 5.54 -4.89 -5.59
N ASN A 70 4.29 -5.17 -5.24
CA ASN A 70 3.48 -6.18 -5.92
C ASN A 70 2.89 -5.70 -7.26
N LEU A 71 3.14 -4.45 -7.68
CA LEU A 71 2.57 -3.91 -8.91
C LEU A 71 2.99 -4.68 -10.16
N GLY A 72 4.22 -5.25 -10.14
CA GLY A 72 4.71 -6.08 -11.25
C GLY A 72 3.90 -7.36 -11.51
N LEU A 73 3.10 -7.79 -10.54
CA LEU A 73 2.25 -8.99 -10.60
C LEU A 73 0.85 -8.68 -11.16
N LEU A 74 0.45 -7.42 -11.23
CA LEU A 74 -0.88 -7.00 -11.65
C LEU A 74 -1.18 -7.40 -13.10
N GLN A 75 -2.43 -7.84 -13.30
CA GLN A 75 -3.01 -8.23 -14.58
C GLN A 75 -4.30 -7.45 -14.83
N VAL A 76 -4.76 -7.46 -16.09
CA VAL A 76 -6.06 -6.90 -16.45
C VAL A 76 -7.18 -7.65 -15.70
N GLY A 77 -8.04 -6.88 -15.03
CA GLY A 77 -9.11 -7.36 -14.18
C GLY A 77 -8.81 -7.31 -12.69
N ASP A 78 -7.54 -7.16 -12.29
CA ASP A 78 -7.18 -7.07 -10.87
C ASP A 78 -7.70 -5.78 -10.24
N ARG A 79 -7.99 -5.87 -8.93
CA ARG A 79 -8.44 -4.75 -8.10
C ARG A 79 -7.25 -4.15 -7.35
N VAL A 80 -7.16 -2.84 -7.38
CA VAL A 80 -6.07 -2.06 -6.78
C VAL A 80 -6.66 -1.03 -5.83
N ASN A 81 -6.24 -1.02 -4.58
CA ASN A 81 -6.62 0.05 -3.64
C ASN A 81 -6.10 1.39 -4.15
N VAL A 82 -6.95 2.39 -4.23
CA VAL A 82 -6.57 3.74 -4.67
C VAL A 82 -6.97 4.80 -3.66
N GLU A 83 -6.08 5.78 -3.49
CA GLU A 83 -6.27 6.96 -2.64
C GLU A 83 -5.64 8.16 -3.33
N ARG A 84 -6.36 9.26 -3.46
CA ARG A 84 -5.83 10.54 -3.93
C ARG A 84 -4.94 11.19 -2.86
N SER A 85 -3.98 12.00 -3.27
CA SER A 85 -3.16 12.73 -2.31
C SER A 85 -4.01 13.63 -1.41
N MET A 86 -3.62 13.71 -0.12
CA MET A 86 -4.30 14.52 0.89
C MET A 86 -4.34 15.99 0.50
N GLU A 87 -5.45 16.64 0.77
CA GLU A 87 -5.57 18.09 0.74
C GLU A 87 -4.92 18.73 1.98
N MET A 88 -4.37 19.94 1.85
CA MET A 88 -3.71 20.65 2.95
C MET A 88 -4.61 20.92 4.15
N ASN A 89 -5.93 21.04 3.93
CA ASN A 89 -6.93 21.23 4.98
C ASN A 89 -7.72 19.95 5.29
N GLY A 90 -7.28 18.80 4.72
CA GLY A 90 -7.89 17.49 4.96
C GLY A 90 -7.60 16.96 6.35
N ARG A 91 -8.40 15.97 6.78
CA ARG A 91 -8.15 15.23 8.04
C ARG A 91 -7.13 14.15 7.79
N LEU A 92 -6.34 13.82 8.81
CA LEU A 92 -5.48 12.64 8.83
C LEU A 92 -6.17 11.57 9.68
N ASP A 93 -7.04 10.78 9.05
CA ASP A 93 -7.82 9.75 9.77
C ASP A 93 -7.05 8.42 9.94
N GLY A 94 -5.95 8.22 9.21
CA GLY A 94 -5.00 7.12 9.37
C GLY A 94 -3.69 7.57 10.02
N HIS A 95 -2.57 7.39 9.29
CA HIS A 95 -1.26 7.92 9.69
C HIS A 95 -0.56 8.57 8.49
N ILE A 96 0.65 9.09 8.68
CA ILE A 96 1.40 9.73 7.58
C ILE A 96 1.93 8.64 6.65
N VAL A 97 1.31 8.50 5.48
CA VAL A 97 1.69 7.54 4.43
C VAL A 97 2.32 8.31 3.27
N GLN A 98 3.52 7.91 2.88
CA GLN A 98 4.24 8.57 1.79
C GLN A 98 3.85 8.03 0.41
N GLY A 99 3.41 6.77 0.36
CA GLY A 99 3.25 6.01 -0.87
C GLY A 99 4.58 5.46 -1.38
N HIS A 100 5.55 5.29 -0.49
CA HIS A 100 6.88 4.78 -0.78
C HIS A 100 7.04 3.40 -0.14
N VAL A 101 6.51 2.40 -0.82
CA VAL A 101 6.58 1.00 -0.39
C VAL A 101 8.03 0.60 -0.12
N ASP A 102 8.26 0.02 1.05
CA ASP A 102 9.58 -0.42 1.48
C ASP A 102 9.93 -1.80 0.95
N MET A 103 8.95 -2.70 1.02
CA MET A 103 9.09 -4.09 0.61
C MET A 103 7.72 -4.74 0.42
N THR A 104 7.74 -5.98 -0.03
CA THR A 104 6.56 -6.85 -0.02
C THR A 104 6.57 -7.80 1.18
N ALA A 105 5.38 -8.26 1.56
CA ALA A 105 5.18 -9.32 2.55
C ALA A 105 4.22 -10.36 2.01
N GLU A 106 4.30 -11.58 2.54
CA GLU A 106 3.40 -12.68 2.21
C GLU A 106 2.35 -12.86 3.31
N CYS A 107 1.09 -13.05 2.95
CA CYS A 107 0.05 -13.47 3.89
C CYS A 107 0.29 -14.94 4.26
N VAL A 108 0.67 -15.20 5.52
CA VAL A 108 1.00 -16.56 5.99
C VAL A 108 -0.08 -17.18 6.87
N ASP A 109 -1.00 -16.37 7.41
CA ASP A 109 -2.14 -16.85 8.18
C ASP A 109 -3.33 -15.90 8.02
N MET A 110 -4.53 -16.48 8.02
CA MET A 110 -5.79 -15.75 7.98
C MET A 110 -6.81 -16.47 8.87
N ARG A 111 -7.44 -15.73 9.78
CA ARG A 111 -8.46 -16.29 10.68
C ARG A 111 -9.59 -15.32 10.94
N ASP A 112 -10.81 -15.82 10.96
CA ASP A 112 -11.97 -15.07 11.45
C ASP A 112 -12.02 -15.14 12.97
N ALA A 113 -12.32 -14.00 13.59
CA ALA A 113 -12.56 -13.92 15.02
C ALA A 113 -13.60 -12.83 15.30
N ASP A 114 -14.78 -13.25 15.75
CA ASP A 114 -15.85 -12.40 16.28
C ASP A 114 -16.19 -11.15 15.40
N GLY A 115 -16.32 -11.37 14.10
CA GLY A 115 -16.73 -10.32 13.15
C GLY A 115 -15.59 -9.48 12.59
N SER A 116 -14.34 -9.86 12.82
CA SER A 116 -13.16 -9.28 12.15
C SER A 116 -12.30 -10.41 11.59
N THR A 117 -11.56 -10.12 10.52
CA THR A 117 -10.60 -11.05 9.93
C THR A 117 -9.18 -10.62 10.31
N TYR A 118 -8.43 -11.52 10.91
CA TYR A 118 -7.03 -11.30 11.24
C TYR A 118 -6.16 -11.85 10.12
N PHE A 119 -5.22 -11.03 9.65
CA PHE A 119 -4.21 -11.41 8.67
C PHE A 119 -2.83 -11.32 9.30
N THR A 120 -2.02 -12.37 9.16
CA THR A 120 -0.60 -12.34 9.55
C THR A 120 0.25 -12.30 8.30
N PHE A 121 1.11 -11.29 8.24
CA PHE A 121 2.03 -11.07 7.14
C PHE A 121 3.46 -11.35 7.58
N LYS A 122 4.21 -12.02 6.70
CA LYS A 122 5.63 -12.29 6.87
C LYS A 122 6.44 -11.52 5.84
N TYR A 123 7.51 -10.87 6.27
CA TYR A 123 8.44 -10.12 5.42
C TYR A 123 9.89 -10.54 5.66
N ASP A 124 10.77 -10.23 4.71
CA ASP A 124 12.20 -10.53 4.84
C ASP A 124 12.82 -9.60 5.88
N PHE A 125 13.19 -10.17 7.03
CA PHE A 125 13.82 -9.43 8.12
C PHE A 125 15.31 -9.27 7.88
N ASP A 126 15.76 -8.02 7.88
CA ASP A 126 17.17 -7.64 7.85
C ASP A 126 17.49 -6.78 9.09
N PRO A 127 18.40 -7.24 10.01
CA PRO A 127 18.77 -6.48 11.19
C PRO A 127 19.31 -5.08 10.90
N GLU A 128 20.00 -4.88 9.77
CA GLU A 128 20.49 -3.56 9.38
C GLU A 128 19.35 -2.64 8.94
N MET A 129 18.37 -3.18 8.25
CA MET A 129 17.16 -2.43 7.88
C MET A 129 16.31 -2.12 9.13
N ALA A 130 16.18 -3.07 10.06
CA ALA A 130 15.48 -2.84 11.33
C ALA A 130 16.10 -1.68 12.13
N ARG A 131 17.43 -1.59 12.19
CA ARG A 131 18.13 -0.44 12.81
C ARG A 131 17.85 0.90 12.12
N ARG A 132 17.34 0.89 10.89
CA ARG A 132 16.96 2.08 10.14
C ARG A 132 15.46 2.40 10.25
N GLY A 133 14.72 1.67 11.09
CA GLY A 133 13.30 1.90 11.33
C GLY A 133 12.35 1.10 10.42
N TYR A 134 12.86 0.04 9.77
CA TYR A 134 12.04 -0.88 8.95
C TYR A 134 11.59 -2.06 9.81
N PHE A 135 10.68 -1.80 10.73
CA PHE A 135 10.08 -2.79 11.63
C PHE A 135 8.71 -2.32 12.10
N THR A 136 7.92 -3.23 12.63
CA THR A 136 6.62 -2.95 13.22
C THR A 136 6.70 -2.92 14.74
N VAL A 137 5.84 -2.11 15.39
CA VAL A 137 5.71 -2.00 16.86
C VAL A 137 4.30 -2.37 17.26
N ASP A 138 4.13 -3.05 18.38
CA ASP A 138 2.80 -3.36 18.89
C ASP A 138 1.98 -2.09 19.10
N LYS A 139 0.74 -2.09 18.60
CA LYS A 139 -0.15 -0.90 18.54
C LYS A 139 0.37 0.27 17.72
N GLY A 140 1.49 0.11 17.00
CA GLY A 140 1.94 1.08 16.00
C GLY A 140 1.15 0.99 14.71
N SER A 141 1.48 1.88 13.76
CA SER A 141 0.87 1.90 12.43
C SER A 141 1.76 1.19 11.40
N VAL A 142 1.12 0.58 10.43
CA VAL A 142 1.75 0.04 9.23
C VAL A 142 0.79 0.22 8.06
N THR A 143 1.31 0.39 6.86
CA THR A 143 0.48 0.40 5.64
C THR A 143 0.60 -0.94 4.94
N VAL A 144 -0.52 -1.60 4.66
CA VAL A 144 -0.58 -2.82 3.85
C VAL A 144 -1.45 -2.54 2.63
N ASN A 145 -0.91 -2.72 1.42
CA ASN A 145 -1.58 -2.34 0.17
C ASN A 145 -2.26 -0.96 0.23
N GLY A 146 -1.59 0.02 0.85
CA GLY A 146 -2.11 1.39 0.99
C GLY A 146 -3.12 1.60 2.11
N VAL A 147 -3.52 0.56 2.84
CA VAL A 147 -4.44 0.67 3.98
C VAL A 147 -3.66 0.91 5.27
N SER A 148 -3.98 1.99 5.98
CA SER A 148 -3.44 2.29 7.33
C SER A 148 -4.03 1.35 8.35
N LEU A 149 -3.20 0.58 9.04
CA LEU A 149 -3.63 -0.47 9.97
C LEU A 149 -2.85 -0.43 11.28
N THR A 150 -3.49 -0.89 12.33
CA THR A 150 -2.85 -1.05 13.64
C THR A 150 -2.21 -2.43 13.73
N VAL A 151 -0.94 -2.45 14.10
CA VAL A 151 -0.16 -3.67 14.29
C VAL A 151 -0.57 -4.40 15.58
N CYS A 152 -0.74 -5.70 15.46
CA CYS A 152 -0.93 -6.64 16.57
C CYS A 152 0.15 -7.71 16.54
N SER A 153 0.61 -8.15 17.72
CA SER A 153 1.52 -9.29 17.86
C SER A 153 2.72 -9.29 16.89
N PRO A 154 3.51 -8.20 16.80
CA PRO A 154 4.68 -8.18 15.94
C PRO A 154 5.77 -9.11 16.47
N THR A 155 6.51 -9.71 15.54
CA THR A 155 7.80 -10.40 15.78
C THR A 155 8.88 -9.70 14.95
N ASP A 156 10.05 -10.31 14.84
CA ASP A 156 11.11 -9.74 14.00
C ASP A 156 10.72 -9.75 12.50
N ASP A 157 10.02 -10.78 12.04
CA ASP A 157 9.71 -11.02 10.62
C ASP A 157 8.21 -11.12 10.30
N THR A 158 7.32 -11.00 11.32
CA THR A 158 5.86 -11.05 11.11
C THR A 158 5.14 -9.97 11.88
N PHE A 159 3.96 -9.62 11.41
CA PHE A 159 2.98 -8.84 12.15
C PHE A 159 1.56 -9.28 11.77
N THR A 160 0.63 -9.06 12.69
CA THR A 160 -0.80 -9.33 12.47
C THR A 160 -1.57 -8.02 12.44
N VAL A 161 -2.61 -7.95 11.62
CA VAL A 161 -3.57 -6.84 11.58
C VAL A 161 -4.99 -7.39 11.68
N ALA A 162 -5.88 -6.65 12.34
CA ALA A 162 -7.29 -6.98 12.42
C ALA A 162 -8.08 -6.10 11.44
N ILE A 163 -8.79 -6.73 10.52
CA ILE A 163 -9.57 -6.06 9.48
C ILE A 163 -11.05 -6.14 9.84
N ILE A 164 -11.68 -4.98 10.04
CA ILE A 164 -13.12 -4.87 10.27
C ILE A 164 -13.89 -5.12 8.97
N PRO A 165 -15.16 -5.56 9.02
CA PRO A 165 -15.96 -5.88 7.83
C PRO A 165 -15.97 -4.75 6.80
N TYR A 166 -16.11 -3.51 7.23
CA TYR A 166 -16.10 -2.34 6.32
C TYR A 166 -14.81 -2.27 5.49
N THR A 167 -13.63 -2.38 6.12
CA THR A 167 -12.33 -2.34 5.42
C THR A 167 -12.18 -3.56 4.50
N PHE A 168 -12.63 -4.73 4.94
CA PHE A 168 -12.58 -5.95 4.14
C PHE A 168 -13.40 -5.82 2.83
N GLU A 169 -14.60 -5.23 2.91
CA GLU A 169 -15.50 -5.09 1.76
C GLU A 169 -15.10 -3.95 0.82
N HIS A 170 -14.48 -2.86 1.35
CA HIS A 170 -14.18 -1.64 0.61
C HIS A 170 -12.74 -1.54 0.11
N THR A 171 -11.92 -2.56 0.35
CA THR A 171 -10.55 -2.64 -0.12
C THR A 171 -10.27 -3.99 -0.78
N ASN A 172 -9.09 -4.16 -1.36
CA ASN A 172 -8.69 -5.45 -1.90
C ASN A 172 -8.25 -6.48 -0.83
N PHE A 173 -8.50 -6.22 0.46
CA PHE A 173 -8.34 -7.22 1.50
C PHE A 173 -9.26 -8.43 1.29
N SER A 174 -10.42 -8.26 0.64
CA SER A 174 -11.30 -9.35 0.24
C SER A 174 -10.69 -10.33 -0.78
N ASP A 175 -9.65 -9.91 -1.49
CA ASP A 175 -8.95 -10.70 -2.50
C ASP A 175 -7.64 -11.34 -1.94
N ILE A 176 -7.25 -10.98 -0.68
CA ILE A 176 -6.06 -11.52 -0.03
C ILE A 176 -6.36 -12.87 0.61
N GLY A 177 -5.54 -13.86 0.28
CA GLY A 177 -5.53 -15.18 0.92
C GLY A 177 -4.10 -15.59 1.32
N ILE A 178 -3.97 -16.75 1.96
CA ILE A 178 -2.65 -17.32 2.30
C ILE A 178 -1.83 -17.48 1.02
N GLY A 179 -0.58 -17.00 1.03
CA GLY A 179 0.33 -16.95 -0.12
C GLY A 179 0.22 -15.66 -0.96
N SER A 180 -0.74 -14.77 -0.67
CA SER A 180 -0.85 -13.49 -1.36
C SER A 180 0.31 -12.58 -1.00
N THR A 181 0.88 -11.89 -2.01
CA THR A 181 1.91 -10.87 -1.83
C THR A 181 1.29 -9.49 -1.69
N VAL A 182 1.61 -8.78 -0.63
CA VAL A 182 1.14 -7.42 -0.34
C VAL A 182 2.30 -6.43 -0.24
N ASN A 183 2.02 -5.15 -0.50
CA ASN A 183 2.97 -4.06 -0.28
C ASN A 183 2.96 -3.63 1.18
N VAL A 184 4.13 -3.35 1.74
CA VAL A 184 4.29 -2.84 3.11
C VAL A 184 5.07 -1.53 3.08
N GLU A 185 4.54 -0.51 3.75
CA GLU A 185 5.25 0.72 4.10
C GLU A 185 5.25 0.85 5.62
N PHE A 186 6.44 0.87 6.23
CA PHE A 186 6.61 1.10 7.66
C PHE A 186 6.41 2.57 8.00
N ASP A 187 5.94 2.86 9.22
CA ASP A 187 5.69 4.23 9.66
C ASP A 187 6.96 5.08 9.53
N ILE A 188 6.84 6.18 8.80
CA ILE A 188 7.95 7.10 8.52
C ILE A 188 8.58 7.66 9.81
N LEU A 189 7.82 7.78 10.89
CA LEU A 189 8.33 8.26 12.18
C LEU A 189 9.43 7.34 12.74
N GLY A 190 9.26 6.03 12.60
CA GLY A 190 10.28 5.06 13.00
C GLY A 190 11.60 5.27 12.25
N LYS A 191 11.54 5.52 10.96
CA LYS A 191 12.71 5.76 10.10
C LYS A 191 13.46 7.05 10.48
N TYR A 192 12.72 8.15 10.75
CA TYR A 192 13.34 9.40 11.20
C TYR A 192 13.96 9.28 12.60
N ILE A 193 13.25 8.66 13.55
CA ILE A 193 13.78 8.44 14.91
C ILE A 193 15.05 7.59 14.84
N ALA A 194 15.02 6.48 14.12
CA ALA A 194 16.20 5.61 13.93
C ALA A 194 17.37 6.40 13.32
N ARG A 195 17.13 7.22 12.30
CA ARG A 195 18.18 8.02 11.68
C ARG A 195 18.78 9.06 12.65
N LEU A 196 17.95 9.72 13.43
CA LEU A 196 18.40 10.74 14.39
C LEU A 196 19.19 10.11 15.55
N SER A 197 18.88 8.90 15.98
CA SER A 197 19.60 8.21 17.05
C SER A 197 21.04 7.86 16.68
N HIS A 198 21.38 7.82 15.39
CA HIS A 198 22.76 7.61 14.93
C HIS A 198 23.67 8.84 15.03
N PHE A 199 23.11 10.01 15.30
CA PHE A 199 23.89 11.24 15.45
C PHE A 199 24.16 11.60 16.93
N ASN A 200 23.64 10.83 17.85
CA ASN A 200 23.89 10.92 19.30
C ASN A 200 24.82 9.78 19.75
#